data_ff23ca253bfba018abe609798f34016f
#
_entry.id   ff23ca253bfba018abe609798f34016f
#
_cell.length_a   1.000
_cell.length_b   1.000
_cell.length_c   1.000
_cell.angle_alpha   90.00
_cell.angle_beta   90.00
_cell.angle_gamma   90.00
#
_symmetry.space_group_name_H-M   'P 1'
#
loop_
_entity.id
_entity.type
_entity.pdbx_description
1 polymer ?
#
loop_
_entity_poly.entity_id
_entity_poly.type
_entity_poly.pdbx_seq_one_letter_code
_entity_poly.pdbx_strand_id
1 'polypeptide(L)'
;IEGGVKIWVRRGGPNFEEGLKLMKQTGESLGLDMKVFGPETHITAIVPMSLGLETTKDLQLNDNGSGTKISKISDEEGGEERKNKEAAVAAKNASMECFALPQDRREDAMDSHSLFNAHTEAVVFGMQVRAVQGMLDFDYMARRKKPSVACMVFPFKGNHYQKFYWGTEEILMPVYQKLSYGLKRHPNVDCMINFSSFRSAYGTSMEALNHPQIRSLAIIAEGIPERQSRMLLKAAEQRKVTVIGPATVGGIKAGCFRIGNSGGMINNIISSKLYRPGSGAYVSKSGGMSNELNNMLQLHADGVYEGVAIGGDRYPGTRF
;
A
#
# COMPACT_ATOMS: atom_id res chain seq x y z
N ILE A 1 -12.51 0.42 -22.65
CA ILE A 1 -11.64 -0.61 -22.04
C ILE A 1 -12.20 -1.96 -22.47
N GLU A 2 -11.68 -2.52 -23.58
CA GLU A 2 -12.08 -3.84 -24.12
C GLU A 2 -11.36 -5.03 -23.49
N GLY A 3 -10.80 -4.87 -22.31
CA GLY A 3 -10.19 -5.96 -21.55
C GLY A 3 -10.86 -6.07 -20.21
N GLY A 4 -11.69 -7.10 -20.01
CA GLY A 4 -12.33 -7.38 -18.73
C GLY A 4 -11.30 -7.48 -17.58
N VAL A 5 -11.65 -6.97 -16.41
CA VAL A 5 -10.81 -7.11 -15.20
C VAL A 5 -10.82 -8.58 -14.78
N LYS A 6 -9.65 -9.18 -14.65
CA LYS A 6 -9.47 -10.56 -14.12
C LYS A 6 -9.11 -10.48 -12.65
N ILE A 7 -9.85 -11.17 -11.81
CA ILE A 7 -9.66 -11.16 -10.37
C ILE A 7 -9.15 -12.52 -9.90
N TRP A 8 -8.02 -12.51 -9.19
CA TRP A 8 -7.40 -13.69 -8.60
C TRP A 8 -7.41 -13.57 -7.08
N VAL A 9 -8.05 -14.51 -6.41
CA VAL A 9 -8.22 -14.51 -4.97
C VAL A 9 -7.52 -15.71 -4.35
N ARG A 10 -6.70 -15.48 -3.34
CA ARG A 10 -6.17 -16.55 -2.48
C ARG A 10 -6.51 -16.24 -1.03
N ARG A 11 -7.16 -17.15 -0.37
CA ARG A 11 -7.55 -17.00 1.02
C ARG A 11 -7.19 -18.25 1.82
N GLY A 12 -6.64 -18.05 3.03
CA GLY A 12 -6.41 -19.05 4.06
C GLY A 12 -6.77 -18.47 5.43
N GLY A 13 -6.65 -19.28 6.47
CA GLY A 13 -6.99 -18.89 7.84
C GLY A 13 -8.41 -19.27 8.24
N PRO A 14 -8.91 -18.83 9.40
CA PRO A 14 -10.23 -19.21 9.91
C PRO A 14 -11.35 -18.90 8.91
N ASN A 15 -12.30 -19.84 8.75
CA ASN A 15 -13.47 -19.71 7.87
C ASN A 15 -13.13 -19.43 6.39
N PHE A 16 -11.97 -19.92 5.91
CA PHE A 16 -11.58 -19.68 4.51
C PHE A 16 -12.53 -20.34 3.52
N GLU A 17 -13.04 -21.53 3.78
CA GLU A 17 -13.95 -22.26 2.89
C GLU A 17 -15.23 -21.49 2.63
N GLU A 18 -15.87 -21.01 3.70
CA GLU A 18 -17.09 -20.22 3.60
C GLU A 18 -16.83 -18.87 2.89
N GLY A 19 -15.70 -18.22 3.20
CA GLY A 19 -15.27 -16.99 2.54
C GLY A 19 -14.99 -17.18 1.06
N LEU A 20 -14.33 -18.27 0.63
CA LEU A 20 -14.06 -18.57 -0.77
C LEU A 20 -15.36 -18.86 -1.53
N LYS A 21 -16.28 -19.61 -0.92
CA LYS A 21 -17.60 -19.89 -1.49
C LYS A 21 -18.40 -18.59 -1.72
N LEU A 22 -18.42 -17.70 -0.73
CA LEU A 22 -19.09 -16.40 -0.85
C LEU A 22 -18.48 -15.54 -1.95
N MET A 23 -17.16 -15.48 -2.03
CA MET A 23 -16.45 -14.71 -3.08
C MET A 23 -16.77 -15.24 -4.48
N LYS A 24 -16.78 -16.58 -4.65
CA LYS A 24 -17.12 -17.18 -5.93
C LYS A 24 -18.56 -16.84 -6.34
N GLN A 25 -19.52 -16.99 -5.41
CA GLN A 25 -20.92 -16.64 -5.67
C GLN A 25 -21.11 -15.17 -6.01
N THR A 26 -20.40 -14.28 -5.31
CA THR A 26 -20.44 -12.83 -5.59
C THR A 26 -19.84 -12.52 -6.96
N GLY A 27 -18.72 -13.14 -7.30
CA GLY A 27 -18.11 -12.99 -8.63
C GLY A 27 -19.06 -13.41 -9.76
N GLU A 28 -19.70 -14.57 -9.61
CA GLU A 28 -20.70 -15.08 -10.55
C GLU A 28 -21.91 -14.14 -10.67
N SER A 29 -22.42 -13.63 -9.55
CA SER A 29 -23.58 -12.72 -9.53
C SER A 29 -23.29 -11.35 -10.18
N LEU A 30 -22.04 -10.92 -10.14
CA LEU A 30 -21.59 -9.63 -10.72
C LEU A 30 -20.99 -9.78 -12.13
N GLY A 31 -20.96 -11.00 -12.67
CA GLY A 31 -20.37 -11.28 -13.99
C GLY A 31 -18.86 -11.03 -14.06
N LEU A 32 -18.13 -11.18 -12.94
CA LEU A 32 -16.68 -10.94 -12.86
C LEU A 32 -15.91 -12.23 -13.16
N ASP A 33 -14.82 -12.11 -13.97
CA ASP A 33 -13.87 -13.21 -14.17
C ASP A 33 -12.99 -13.35 -12.92
N MET A 34 -13.47 -14.20 -11.98
CA MET A 34 -12.84 -14.40 -10.68
C MET A 34 -12.33 -15.83 -10.51
N LYS A 35 -11.04 -15.99 -10.25
CA LYS A 35 -10.40 -17.27 -9.87
C LYS A 35 -10.07 -17.28 -8.39
N VAL A 36 -10.50 -18.36 -7.70
CA VAL A 36 -10.49 -18.44 -6.24
C VAL A 36 -9.67 -19.65 -5.80
N PHE A 37 -8.69 -19.44 -4.92
CA PHE A 37 -7.74 -20.43 -4.43
C PHE A 37 -7.74 -20.47 -2.90
N GLY A 38 -7.59 -21.66 -2.34
CA GLY A 38 -7.52 -21.91 -0.90
C GLY A 38 -6.08 -21.93 -0.36
N PRO A 39 -5.91 -22.39 0.90
CA PRO A 39 -4.60 -22.46 1.55
C PRO A 39 -3.63 -23.45 0.91
N GLU A 40 -4.13 -24.39 0.09
CA GLU A 40 -3.34 -25.34 -0.70
C GLU A 40 -2.45 -24.66 -1.74
N THR A 41 -2.84 -23.48 -2.19
CA THR A 41 -2.05 -22.67 -3.12
C THR A 41 -1.10 -21.78 -2.35
N HIS A 42 0.19 -21.83 -2.67
CA HIS A 42 1.17 -20.93 -2.05
C HIS A 42 0.81 -19.49 -2.32
N ILE A 43 0.95 -18.61 -1.32
CA ILE A 43 0.46 -17.24 -1.39
C ILE A 43 1.12 -16.41 -2.51
N THR A 44 2.38 -16.69 -2.82
CA THR A 44 3.12 -15.98 -3.89
C THR A 44 2.85 -16.56 -5.27
N ALA A 45 2.27 -17.76 -5.39
CA ALA A 45 2.01 -18.42 -6.66
C ALA A 45 0.91 -17.72 -7.49
N ILE A 46 0.01 -16.99 -6.83
CA ILE A 46 -1.09 -16.28 -7.50
C ILE A 46 -0.59 -15.28 -8.55
N VAL A 47 0.51 -14.57 -8.27
CA VAL A 47 1.01 -13.54 -9.18
C VAL A 47 1.49 -14.17 -10.50
N PRO A 48 2.44 -15.12 -10.53
CA PRO A 48 2.83 -15.75 -11.78
C PRO A 48 1.65 -16.49 -12.47
N MET A 49 0.74 -17.11 -11.72
CA MET A 49 -0.46 -17.73 -12.28
C MET A 49 -1.39 -16.70 -12.96
N SER A 50 -1.55 -15.54 -12.38
CA SER A 50 -2.39 -14.46 -12.95
C SER A 50 -1.81 -13.90 -14.24
N LEU A 51 -0.51 -14.00 -14.41
CA LEU A 51 0.25 -13.60 -15.61
C LEU A 51 0.40 -14.73 -16.63
N GLY A 52 -0.12 -15.94 -16.36
CA GLY A 52 -0.01 -17.10 -17.24
C GLY A 52 1.39 -17.70 -17.31
N LEU A 53 2.27 -17.39 -16.33
CA LEU A 53 3.65 -17.86 -16.29
C LEU A 53 3.81 -19.26 -15.69
N GLU A 54 2.82 -19.71 -14.90
CA GLU A 54 2.79 -21.02 -14.25
C GLU A 54 1.42 -21.69 -14.42
N THR A 55 1.43 -22.98 -14.66
CA THR A 55 0.21 -23.80 -14.67
C THR A 55 0.02 -24.49 -13.32
N THR A 56 -1.23 -24.70 -12.92
CA THR A 56 -1.60 -25.37 -11.64
C THR A 56 -0.99 -26.77 -11.44
N LYS A 57 -0.45 -27.39 -12.49
CA LYS A 57 0.17 -28.72 -12.43
C LYS A 57 1.60 -28.69 -11.86
N ASP A 58 2.28 -27.56 -11.93
CA ASP A 58 3.69 -27.45 -11.51
C ASP A 58 3.81 -27.09 -10.01
N LEU A 59 2.70 -26.85 -9.32
CA LEU A 59 2.64 -26.41 -7.92
C LEU A 59 2.30 -27.50 -6.91
N GLN A 60 2.23 -28.77 -7.30
CA GLN A 60 2.21 -29.87 -6.32
C GLN A 60 3.60 -30.02 -5.71
N LEU A 61 3.92 -29.17 -4.76
CA LEU A 61 5.07 -29.32 -3.89
C LEU A 61 4.90 -30.63 -3.11
N ASN A 62 5.84 -31.54 -3.30
CA ASN A 62 5.97 -32.76 -2.51
C ASN A 62 6.02 -32.41 -1.03
N ASP A 63 5.00 -32.81 -0.31
CA ASP A 63 4.86 -32.69 1.14
C ASP A 63 5.73 -33.76 1.83
N ASN A 64 7.04 -33.71 1.59
CA ASN A 64 8.02 -34.50 2.32
C ASN A 64 9.08 -33.53 2.87
N GLY A 65 8.90 -33.22 4.17
CA GLY A 65 9.86 -32.49 4.94
C GLY A 65 11.25 -33.11 4.90
N SER A 66 12.17 -32.47 4.21
CA SER A 66 13.60 -32.65 4.41
C SER A 66 14.34 -31.49 3.73
N GLY A 67 15.30 -30.96 4.49
CA GLY A 67 16.06 -29.75 4.22
C GLY A 67 16.66 -29.61 2.84
N THR A 68 16.67 -28.39 2.41
CA THR A 68 17.28 -27.90 1.17
C THR A 68 18.76 -28.24 1.13
N LYS A 69 19.15 -29.20 0.32
CA LYS A 69 20.55 -29.34 -0.12
C LYS A 69 20.82 -28.36 -1.25
N ILE A 70 21.66 -27.39 -0.96
CA ILE A 70 22.25 -26.51 -1.98
C ILE A 70 23.17 -27.36 -2.83
N SER A 71 22.80 -27.64 -4.07
CA SER A 71 23.69 -28.24 -5.08
C SER A 71 24.66 -27.16 -5.55
N LYS A 72 25.94 -27.45 -5.41
CA LYS A 72 27.05 -26.68 -5.94
C LYS A 72 26.92 -26.56 -7.45
N ILE A 73 26.86 -25.35 -7.95
CA ILE A 73 27.06 -25.04 -9.36
C ILE A 73 28.57 -25.00 -9.59
N SER A 74 29.02 -25.81 -10.52
CA SER A 74 30.41 -25.87 -10.98
C SER A 74 30.74 -24.66 -11.83
N ASP A 75 31.92 -24.13 -11.60
CA ASP A 75 32.52 -22.98 -12.27
C ASP A 75 32.70 -23.22 -13.76
N GLU A 76 32.02 -22.43 -14.59
CA GLU A 76 32.47 -22.09 -15.96
C GLU A 76 32.61 -20.56 -16.02
N GLU A 77 33.80 -20.12 -15.69
CA GLU A 77 34.22 -18.73 -15.84
C GLU A 77 34.60 -18.41 -17.28
N GLY A 78 34.16 -17.29 -17.82
CA GLY A 78 34.86 -16.60 -18.88
C GLY A 78 34.08 -15.76 -19.90
N GLY A 79 32.77 -15.85 -19.97
CA GLY A 79 31.98 -15.17 -21.04
C GLY A 79 30.99 -14.12 -20.63
N GLU A 80 30.57 -14.12 -19.39
CA GLU A 80 29.44 -13.31 -18.90
C GLU A 80 29.80 -11.95 -18.27
N GLU A 81 31.05 -11.79 -17.82
CA GLU A 81 31.45 -10.52 -17.19
C GLU A 81 31.49 -9.32 -18.13
N ARG A 82 31.79 -9.54 -19.42
CA ARG A 82 31.78 -8.46 -20.43
C ARG A 82 30.36 -8.05 -20.80
N LYS A 83 29.45 -9.01 -20.97
CA LYS A 83 28.03 -8.74 -21.28
C LYS A 83 27.32 -8.10 -20.11
N ASN A 84 27.64 -8.47 -18.87
CA ASN A 84 27.07 -7.86 -17.67
C ASN A 84 27.57 -6.41 -17.41
N LYS A 85 28.81 -6.09 -17.79
CA LYS A 85 29.30 -4.70 -17.72
C LYS A 85 28.68 -3.81 -18.78
N GLU A 86 28.50 -4.29 -20.00
CA GLU A 86 27.81 -3.55 -21.07
C GLU A 86 26.31 -3.40 -20.77
N ALA A 87 25.65 -4.42 -20.22
CA ALA A 87 24.26 -4.35 -19.76
C ALA A 87 24.10 -3.41 -18.56
N ALA A 88 25.06 -3.35 -17.62
CA ALA A 88 25.04 -2.44 -16.49
C ALA A 88 25.29 -0.98 -16.90
N VAL A 89 26.12 -0.73 -17.93
CA VAL A 89 26.33 0.62 -18.49
C VAL A 89 25.13 1.04 -19.34
N ALA A 90 24.54 0.12 -20.12
CA ALA A 90 23.29 0.35 -20.85
C ALA A 90 22.12 0.61 -19.89
N ALA A 91 22.03 -0.13 -18.77
CA ALA A 91 21.03 0.10 -17.73
C ALA A 91 21.23 1.44 -17.01
N LYS A 92 22.46 1.89 -16.78
CA LYS A 92 22.75 3.23 -16.23
C LYS A 92 22.38 4.36 -17.19
N ASN A 93 22.62 4.20 -18.48
CA ASN A 93 22.24 5.19 -19.48
C ASN A 93 20.73 5.17 -19.76
N ALA A 94 20.10 4.00 -19.79
CA ALA A 94 18.65 3.87 -19.87
C ALA A 94 17.94 4.42 -18.63
N SER A 95 18.57 4.38 -17.42
CA SER A 95 18.00 4.95 -16.20
C SER A 95 17.94 6.48 -16.20
N MET A 96 18.73 7.16 -17.01
CA MET A 96 18.66 8.63 -17.13
C MET A 96 17.63 9.11 -18.15
N GLU A 97 17.32 8.34 -19.19
CA GLU A 97 16.34 8.72 -20.21
C GLU A 97 14.91 8.18 -19.91
N CYS A 98 14.79 7.12 -19.11
CA CYS A 98 13.50 6.48 -18.82
C CYS A 98 12.65 7.18 -17.73
N PHE A 99 13.06 8.34 -17.24
CA PHE A 99 12.33 9.09 -16.20
C PHE A 99 11.26 10.08 -16.73
N ALA A 100 11.09 10.18 -18.03
CA ALA A 100 9.98 10.92 -18.62
C ALA A 100 8.78 9.98 -18.79
N LEU A 101 7.99 9.78 -17.73
CA LEU A 101 6.66 9.21 -17.89
C LEU A 101 5.84 10.16 -18.78
N PRO A 102 5.09 9.66 -19.76
CA PRO A 102 4.11 10.44 -20.48
C PRO A 102 3.20 11.16 -19.48
N GLN A 103 3.01 12.46 -19.64
CA GLN A 103 2.12 13.27 -18.79
C GLN A 103 0.69 12.73 -18.77
N ASP A 104 0.24 12.07 -19.83
CA ASP A 104 -1.08 11.44 -19.99
C ASP A 104 -1.48 10.47 -18.87
N ARG A 105 -0.56 9.62 -18.39
CA ARG A 105 -0.91 8.64 -17.34
C ARG A 105 -1.04 9.25 -15.94
N ARG A 106 -0.66 10.51 -15.75
CA ARG A 106 -0.84 11.22 -14.47
C ARG A 106 -2.20 11.91 -14.39
N GLU A 107 -2.76 12.28 -15.52
CA GLU A 107 -4.08 12.93 -15.57
C GLU A 107 -5.22 11.92 -15.44
N ASP A 108 -5.03 10.67 -15.90
CA ASP A 108 -5.99 9.57 -15.69
C ASP A 108 -6.16 9.18 -14.21
N ALA A 109 -5.24 9.60 -13.32
CA ALA A 109 -5.37 9.44 -11.86
C ALA A 109 -6.37 10.43 -11.21
N MET A 110 -7.03 11.27 -11.98
CA MET A 110 -8.07 12.20 -11.53
C MET A 110 -9.48 11.61 -11.52
N ASP A 111 -9.62 10.28 -11.67
CA ASP A 111 -10.91 9.63 -11.53
C ASP A 111 -11.50 9.92 -10.14
N SER A 112 -12.70 10.49 -10.12
CA SER A 112 -13.44 10.84 -8.90
C SER A 112 -13.70 9.64 -7.98
N HIS A 113 -13.54 8.43 -8.49
CA HIS A 113 -13.67 7.16 -7.75
C HIS A 113 -12.35 6.65 -7.15
N SER A 114 -11.21 7.24 -7.51
CA SER A 114 -9.91 6.85 -6.94
C SER A 114 -9.80 7.27 -5.47
N LEU A 115 -9.43 6.31 -4.60
CA LEU A 115 -9.22 6.58 -3.17
C LEU A 115 -8.06 7.54 -2.95
N PHE A 116 -6.98 7.38 -3.72
CA PHE A 116 -5.78 8.21 -3.67
C PHE A 116 -5.41 8.72 -5.06
N ASN A 117 -4.89 9.93 -5.12
CA ASN A 117 -4.40 10.55 -6.34
C ASN A 117 -3.19 11.47 -6.05
N ALA A 118 -2.67 12.12 -7.08
CA ALA A 118 -1.52 13.02 -6.94
C ALA A 118 -1.80 14.27 -6.09
N HIS A 119 -3.06 14.57 -5.78
CA HIS A 119 -3.47 15.71 -4.96
C HIS A 119 -3.83 15.33 -3.53
N THR A 120 -3.91 14.02 -3.20
CA THR A 120 -4.19 13.54 -1.85
C THR A 120 -3.24 14.18 -0.84
N GLU A 121 -3.81 14.82 0.18
CA GLU A 121 -3.07 15.41 1.30
C GLU A 121 -3.47 14.72 2.60
N ALA A 122 -2.48 14.40 3.42
CA ALA A 122 -2.69 13.70 4.68
C ALA A 122 -2.36 14.56 5.89
N VAL A 123 -3.14 14.37 6.95
CA VAL A 123 -2.74 14.69 8.31
C VAL A 123 -2.25 13.43 9.03
N VAL A 124 -1.11 13.53 9.68
CA VAL A 124 -0.55 12.42 10.48
C VAL A 124 -0.81 12.69 11.96
N PHE A 125 -1.61 11.84 12.59
CA PHE A 125 -1.87 11.90 14.02
C PHE A 125 -0.86 11.06 14.79
N GLY A 126 -0.02 11.71 15.58
CA GLY A 126 1.12 11.13 16.32
C GLY A 126 2.45 11.66 15.82
N MET A 127 3.45 11.71 16.70
CA MET A 127 4.80 12.18 16.38
C MET A 127 5.63 11.06 15.74
N GLN A 128 5.30 10.68 14.51
CA GLN A 128 5.94 9.59 13.76
C GLN A 128 6.94 10.11 12.73
N VAL A 129 8.04 10.69 13.22
CA VAL A 129 9.04 11.35 12.38
C VAL A 129 9.57 10.44 11.26
N ARG A 130 9.89 9.17 11.56
CA ARG A 130 10.40 8.23 10.55
C ARG A 130 9.38 7.91 9.46
N ALA A 131 8.12 7.72 9.83
CA ALA A 131 7.07 7.42 8.87
C ALA A 131 6.80 8.63 7.97
N VAL A 132 6.74 9.83 8.54
CA VAL A 132 6.56 11.07 7.78
C VAL A 132 7.74 11.32 6.85
N GLN A 133 9.00 11.19 7.34
CA GLN A 133 10.16 11.31 6.44
C GLN A 133 10.10 10.31 5.30
N GLY A 134 9.76 9.05 5.56
CA GLY A 134 9.62 8.05 4.51
C GLY A 134 8.49 8.34 3.51
N MET A 135 7.41 9.04 3.92
CA MET A 135 6.39 9.54 3.00
C MET A 135 6.94 10.68 2.14
N LEU A 136 7.69 11.61 2.72
CA LEU A 136 8.31 12.71 2.00
C LEU A 136 9.36 12.22 0.98
N ASP A 137 10.17 11.24 1.35
CA ASP A 137 11.15 10.61 0.45
C ASP A 137 10.45 9.95 -0.75
N PHE A 138 9.35 9.24 -0.48
CA PHE A 138 8.51 8.66 -1.52
C PHE A 138 7.92 9.73 -2.44
N ASP A 139 7.35 10.79 -1.87
CA ASP A 139 6.76 11.90 -2.61
C ASP A 139 7.78 12.58 -3.53
N TYR A 140 9.01 12.78 -3.02
CA TYR A 140 10.10 13.35 -3.80
C TYR A 140 10.49 12.46 -4.98
N MET A 141 10.61 11.13 -4.74
CA MET A 141 10.89 10.16 -5.81
C MET A 141 9.74 10.05 -6.81
N ALA A 142 8.50 10.13 -6.35
CA ALA A 142 7.31 10.17 -7.19
C ALA A 142 7.14 11.50 -7.93
N ARG A 143 8.06 12.46 -7.74
CA ARG A 143 8.05 13.81 -8.35
C ARG A 143 6.77 14.59 -8.07
N ARG A 144 6.23 14.46 -6.86
CA ARG A 144 5.13 15.32 -6.44
C ARG A 144 5.60 16.79 -6.40
N LYS A 145 4.70 17.70 -6.71
CA LYS A 145 5.00 19.15 -6.66
C LYS A 145 5.08 19.70 -5.23
N LYS A 146 4.43 18.97 -4.27
CA LYS A 146 4.40 19.32 -2.85
C LYS A 146 4.29 18.07 -2.00
N PRO A 147 4.68 18.10 -0.73
CA PRO A 147 4.49 17.02 0.22
C PRO A 147 3.05 16.51 0.28
N SER A 148 2.87 15.20 0.40
CA SER A 148 1.55 14.61 0.68
C SER A 148 1.13 14.79 2.14
N VAL A 149 2.08 14.96 3.05
CA VAL A 149 1.79 15.30 4.44
C VAL A 149 1.68 16.80 4.58
N ALA A 150 0.49 17.29 4.90
CA ALA A 150 0.24 18.73 5.08
C ALA A 150 0.59 19.20 6.50
N CYS A 151 0.33 18.37 7.50
CA CYS A 151 0.63 18.67 8.90
C CYS A 151 0.65 17.39 9.77
N MET A 152 1.17 17.55 10.97
CA MET A 152 1.08 16.53 12.02
C MET A 152 0.21 17.05 13.18
N VAL A 153 -0.37 16.10 13.94
CA VAL A 153 -1.09 16.40 15.19
C VAL A 153 -0.45 15.66 16.34
N PHE A 154 -0.06 16.39 17.38
CA PHE A 154 0.55 15.83 18.58
C PHE A 154 0.00 16.52 19.84
N PRO A 155 -0.97 15.91 20.56
CA PRO A 155 -1.67 16.54 21.66
C PRO A 155 -0.81 16.89 22.89
N PHE A 156 0.34 16.22 23.05
CA PHE A 156 1.19 16.32 24.24
C PHE A 156 2.15 17.51 24.23
N LYS A 157 2.20 18.29 23.14
CA LYS A 157 3.04 19.46 23.01
C LYS A 157 2.27 20.59 22.31
N GLY A 158 2.55 21.83 22.65
CA GLY A 158 1.97 22.99 21.98
C GLY A 158 2.31 23.03 20.49
N ASN A 159 1.65 23.91 19.75
CA ASN A 159 1.92 24.09 18.32
C ASN A 159 3.39 24.44 18.07
N HIS A 160 4.02 23.75 17.16
CA HIS A 160 5.43 23.95 16.80
C HIS A 160 5.70 23.48 15.38
N TYR A 161 6.91 23.58 14.94
CA TYR A 161 7.36 23.04 13.68
C TYR A 161 8.34 21.89 13.92
N GLN A 162 8.23 20.83 13.11
CA GLN A 162 9.16 19.72 13.07
C GLN A 162 9.96 19.79 11.77
N LYS A 163 11.27 19.68 11.88
CA LYS A 163 12.18 19.66 10.75
C LYS A 163 12.14 18.32 10.03
N PHE A 164 12.08 18.39 8.69
CA PHE A 164 12.16 17.27 7.76
C PHE A 164 13.00 17.65 6.55
N TYR A 165 13.21 16.67 5.66
CA TYR A 165 13.91 16.89 4.40
C TYR A 165 12.99 16.58 3.22
N TRP A 166 13.05 17.40 2.19
CA TRP A 166 12.41 17.22 0.90
C TRP A 166 13.52 17.11 -0.16
N GLY A 167 13.93 15.89 -0.49
CA GLY A 167 15.16 15.65 -1.25
C GLY A 167 16.37 16.22 -0.51
N THR A 168 17.00 17.25 -1.06
CA THR A 168 18.15 17.92 -0.46
C THR A 168 17.80 19.18 0.34
N GLU A 169 16.54 19.59 0.33
CA GLU A 169 16.08 20.79 0.99
C GLU A 169 15.49 20.50 2.37
N GLU A 170 15.72 21.41 3.30
CA GLU A 170 15.15 21.36 4.63
C GLU A 170 13.76 22.00 4.62
N ILE A 171 12.75 21.31 5.15
CA ILE A 171 11.39 21.83 5.28
C ILE A 171 10.91 21.79 6.75
N LEU A 172 10.05 22.73 7.10
CA LEU A 172 9.42 22.84 8.41
C LEU A 172 7.95 22.40 8.33
N MET A 173 7.66 21.21 8.84
CA MET A 173 6.30 20.65 8.91
C MET A 173 5.58 21.20 10.13
N PRO A 174 4.38 21.81 9.98
CA PRO A 174 3.61 22.27 11.12
C PRO A 174 3.07 21.10 11.93
N VAL A 175 3.18 21.21 13.25
CA VAL A 175 2.64 20.25 14.22
C VAL A 175 1.65 21.00 15.11
N TYR A 176 0.42 20.52 15.12
CA TYR A 176 -0.66 21.13 15.89
C TYR A 176 -1.03 20.29 17.12
N GLN A 177 -1.47 20.94 18.16
CA GLN A 177 -1.95 20.24 19.36
C GLN A 177 -3.33 19.60 19.16
N LYS A 178 -4.20 20.21 18.34
CA LYS A 178 -5.57 19.77 18.09
C LYS A 178 -5.78 19.45 16.61
N LEU A 179 -6.46 18.34 16.33
CA LEU A 179 -6.79 17.94 14.96
C LEU A 179 -7.66 18.99 14.26
N SER A 180 -8.68 19.50 14.92
CA SER A 180 -9.59 20.52 14.38
C SER A 180 -8.87 21.79 13.94
N TYR A 181 -7.82 22.18 14.67
CA TYR A 181 -7.02 23.36 14.32
C TYR A 181 -6.14 23.11 13.09
N GLY A 182 -5.53 21.93 13.01
CA GLY A 182 -4.75 21.51 11.84
C GLY A 182 -5.61 21.46 10.58
N LEU A 183 -6.76 20.79 10.65
CA LEU A 183 -7.68 20.66 9.51
C LEU A 183 -8.28 21.98 9.04
N LYS A 184 -8.52 22.92 9.97
CA LYS A 184 -8.97 24.27 9.60
C LYS A 184 -7.92 25.04 8.79
N ARG A 185 -6.63 24.83 9.10
CA ARG A 185 -5.52 25.49 8.39
C ARG A 185 -5.13 24.79 7.09
N HIS A 186 -5.48 23.51 6.96
CA HIS A 186 -5.18 22.68 5.80
C HIS A 186 -6.48 22.09 5.22
N PRO A 187 -7.32 22.90 4.55
CA PRO A 187 -8.66 22.48 4.08
C PRO A 187 -8.63 21.39 3.00
N ASN A 188 -7.49 21.23 2.31
CA ASN A 188 -7.32 20.23 1.25
C ASN A 188 -6.98 18.83 1.78
N VAL A 189 -6.72 18.70 3.08
CA VAL A 189 -6.47 17.39 3.70
C VAL A 189 -7.71 16.53 3.61
N ASP A 190 -7.59 15.39 2.94
CA ASP A 190 -8.67 14.41 2.71
C ASP A 190 -8.37 13.03 3.30
N CYS A 191 -7.14 12.83 3.78
CA CYS A 191 -6.71 11.59 4.42
C CYS A 191 -6.18 11.83 5.84
N MET A 192 -6.59 11.00 6.80
CA MET A 192 -5.94 10.96 8.11
C MET A 192 -5.23 9.64 8.33
N ILE A 193 -3.95 9.71 8.71
CA ILE A 193 -3.14 8.56 9.11
C ILE A 193 -3.01 8.57 10.63
N ASN A 194 -3.67 7.63 11.28
CA ASN A 194 -3.78 7.58 12.74
C ASN A 194 -2.75 6.61 13.33
N PHE A 195 -1.69 7.16 13.93
CA PHE A 195 -0.65 6.43 14.67
C PHE A 195 -0.86 6.48 16.18
N SER A 196 -2.01 6.91 16.67
CA SER A 196 -2.27 6.89 18.10
C SER A 196 -2.30 5.45 18.63
N SER A 197 -2.02 5.29 19.93
CA SER A 197 -2.07 3.97 20.57
C SER A 197 -3.49 3.38 20.52
N PHE A 198 -3.61 2.06 20.67
CA PHE A 198 -4.91 1.37 20.67
C PHE A 198 -5.90 1.96 21.70
N ARG A 199 -5.40 2.57 22.78
CA ARG A 199 -6.23 3.18 23.83
C ARG A 199 -6.90 4.48 23.35
N SER A 200 -6.24 5.23 22.48
CA SER A 200 -6.74 6.54 22.01
C SER A 200 -7.22 6.50 20.55
N ALA A 201 -6.87 5.44 19.80
CA ALA A 201 -7.17 5.33 18.37
C ALA A 201 -8.67 5.45 18.05
N TYR A 202 -9.53 4.90 18.89
CA TYR A 202 -10.99 5.06 18.75
C TYR A 202 -11.41 6.53 18.85
N GLY A 203 -11.02 7.21 19.93
CA GLY A 203 -11.41 8.61 20.16
C GLY A 203 -10.90 9.55 19.07
N THR A 204 -9.63 9.43 18.69
CA THR A 204 -9.02 10.26 17.65
C THR A 204 -9.60 9.99 16.27
N SER A 205 -9.96 8.74 15.98
CA SER A 205 -10.64 8.39 14.73
C SER A 205 -12.08 8.93 14.69
N MET A 206 -12.82 8.87 15.80
CA MET A 206 -14.15 9.44 15.88
C MET A 206 -14.11 10.98 15.74
N GLU A 207 -13.09 11.65 16.29
CA GLU A 207 -12.86 13.08 16.07
C GLU A 207 -12.67 13.38 14.58
N ALA A 208 -11.83 12.59 13.88
CA ALA A 208 -11.61 12.76 12.45
C ALA A 208 -12.89 12.64 11.63
N LEU A 209 -13.75 11.68 11.96
CA LEU A 209 -15.03 11.47 11.28
C LEU A 209 -16.01 12.66 11.41
N ASN A 210 -15.80 13.56 12.36
CA ASN A 210 -16.61 14.78 12.48
C ASN A 210 -16.20 15.89 11.50
N HIS A 211 -15.11 15.69 10.75
CA HIS A 211 -14.63 16.65 9.76
C HIS A 211 -14.99 16.18 8.33
N PRO A 212 -15.89 16.87 7.63
CA PRO A 212 -16.44 16.41 6.35
C PRO A 212 -15.42 16.34 5.22
N GLN A 213 -14.26 17.00 5.37
CA GLN A 213 -13.16 16.94 4.40
C GLN A 213 -12.42 15.60 4.41
N ILE A 214 -12.50 14.81 5.51
CA ILE A 214 -11.82 13.51 5.62
C ILE A 214 -12.62 12.47 4.83
N ARG A 215 -12.03 11.96 3.75
CA ARG A 215 -12.57 10.91 2.89
C ARG A 215 -12.00 9.54 3.23
N SER A 216 -10.78 9.49 3.75
CA SER A 216 -10.10 8.26 4.10
C SER A 216 -9.39 8.35 5.45
N LEU A 217 -9.42 7.23 6.19
CA LEU A 217 -8.84 7.10 7.52
C LEU A 217 -8.03 5.81 7.60
N ALA A 218 -6.71 5.92 7.75
CA ALA A 218 -5.84 4.77 7.99
C ALA A 218 -5.53 4.64 9.48
N ILE A 219 -5.84 3.47 10.07
CA ILE A 219 -5.66 3.21 11.51
C ILE A 219 -4.57 2.16 11.68
N ILE A 220 -3.40 2.61 12.10
CA ILE A 220 -2.22 1.75 12.22
C ILE A 220 -2.27 0.88 13.49
N ALA A 221 -2.90 1.39 14.54
CA ALA A 221 -2.99 0.71 15.82
C ALA A 221 -3.59 -0.69 15.71
N GLU A 222 -2.98 -1.63 16.43
CA GLU A 222 -3.47 -2.99 16.65
C GLU A 222 -4.07 -3.11 18.05
N GLY A 223 -5.09 -3.95 18.22
CA GLY A 223 -5.68 -4.25 19.51
C GLY A 223 -6.72 -3.23 20.01
N ILE A 224 -7.36 -2.49 19.13
CA ILE A 224 -8.54 -1.67 19.50
C ILE A 224 -9.65 -2.63 19.96
N PRO A 225 -10.33 -2.35 21.10
CA PRO A 225 -11.42 -3.18 21.57
C PRO A 225 -12.51 -3.40 20.52
N GLU A 226 -12.96 -4.63 20.32
CA GLU A 226 -13.90 -5.01 19.25
C GLU A 226 -15.17 -4.14 19.22
N ARG A 227 -15.73 -3.83 20.38
CA ARG A 227 -16.90 -2.94 20.48
C ARG A 227 -16.60 -1.55 19.89
N GLN A 228 -15.43 -1.00 20.18
CA GLN A 228 -15.02 0.31 19.68
C GLN A 228 -14.77 0.27 18.17
N SER A 229 -14.09 -0.77 17.67
CA SER A 229 -13.90 -0.99 16.23
C SER A 229 -15.24 -1.02 15.50
N ARG A 230 -16.19 -1.82 15.97
CA ARG A 230 -17.54 -1.92 15.37
C ARG A 230 -18.29 -0.60 15.36
N MET A 231 -18.24 0.17 16.46
CA MET A 231 -18.88 1.49 16.54
C MET A 231 -18.24 2.49 15.57
N LEU A 232 -16.91 2.49 15.50
CA LEU A 232 -16.16 3.34 14.59
C LEU A 232 -16.51 3.04 13.12
N LEU A 233 -16.52 1.77 12.73
CA LEU A 233 -16.81 1.37 11.36
C LEU A 233 -18.23 1.73 10.94
N LYS A 234 -19.22 1.55 11.84
CA LYS A 234 -20.59 1.98 11.59
C LYS A 234 -20.68 3.50 11.40
N ALA A 235 -19.94 4.27 12.22
CA ALA A 235 -19.90 5.72 12.08
C ALA A 235 -19.22 6.17 10.78
N ALA A 236 -18.15 5.49 10.36
CA ALA A 236 -17.47 5.75 9.10
C ALA A 236 -18.36 5.45 7.89
N GLU A 237 -19.06 4.32 7.89
CA GLU A 237 -20.03 3.94 6.85
C GLU A 237 -21.13 5.00 6.69
N GLN A 238 -21.71 5.47 7.79
CA GLN A 238 -22.74 6.52 7.77
C GLN A 238 -22.23 7.84 7.17
N ARG A 239 -20.94 8.13 7.31
CA ARG A 239 -20.28 9.34 6.80
C ARG A 239 -19.61 9.12 5.42
N LYS A 240 -19.69 7.91 4.87
CA LYS A 240 -19.04 7.51 3.61
C LYS A 240 -17.52 7.73 3.64
N VAL A 241 -16.88 7.50 4.77
CA VAL A 241 -15.43 7.57 4.96
C VAL A 241 -14.86 6.16 4.81
N THR A 242 -13.89 6.01 3.92
CA THR A 242 -13.16 4.74 3.75
C THR A 242 -12.19 4.53 4.90
N VAL A 243 -12.28 3.38 5.59
CA VAL A 243 -11.36 3.04 6.68
C VAL A 243 -10.43 1.91 6.25
N ILE A 244 -9.13 2.16 6.33
CA ILE A 244 -8.06 1.18 6.12
C ILE A 244 -7.51 0.79 7.49
N GLY A 245 -7.61 -0.47 7.84
CA GLY A 245 -7.29 -0.96 9.19
C GLY A 245 -8.55 -1.25 10.02
N PRO A 246 -8.42 -1.42 11.35
CA PRO A 246 -7.20 -1.31 12.17
C PRO A 246 -6.14 -2.39 11.90
N ALA A 247 -4.99 -2.27 12.58
CA ALA A 247 -3.86 -3.20 12.47
C ALA A 247 -3.29 -3.30 11.04
N THR A 248 -3.06 -2.16 10.41
CA THR A 248 -2.55 -2.08 9.04
C THR A 248 -1.22 -1.32 8.96
N VAL A 249 -0.47 -1.57 7.92
CA VAL A 249 0.63 -0.71 7.48
C VAL A 249 0.15 0.41 6.55
N GLY A 250 -1.07 0.32 6.04
CA GLY A 250 -1.72 1.28 5.15
C GLY A 250 -1.87 0.79 3.72
N GLY A 251 -1.48 1.60 2.78
CA GLY A 251 -1.54 1.34 1.34
C GLY A 251 -0.61 2.24 0.57
N ILE A 252 -0.44 1.92 -0.70
CA ILE A 252 0.41 2.67 -1.62
C ILE A 252 -0.25 2.74 -2.99
N LYS A 253 -0.37 3.92 -3.54
CA LYS A 253 -0.64 4.14 -4.95
C LYS A 253 0.66 4.57 -5.60
N ALA A 254 1.20 3.67 -6.42
CA ALA A 254 2.52 3.84 -6.99
C ALA A 254 2.62 5.15 -7.81
N GLY A 255 3.68 5.91 -7.58
CA GLY A 255 3.89 7.22 -8.20
C GLY A 255 2.97 8.35 -7.71
N CYS A 256 2.07 8.10 -6.74
CA CYS A 256 1.09 9.09 -6.29
C CYS A 256 1.11 9.34 -4.79
N PHE A 257 0.86 8.30 -3.98
CA PHE A 257 0.64 8.47 -2.55
C PHE A 257 1.03 7.22 -1.76
N ARG A 258 1.58 7.42 -0.58
CA ARG A 258 2.00 6.38 0.35
C ARG A 258 1.43 6.66 1.74
N ILE A 259 0.84 5.65 2.36
CA ILE A 259 0.39 5.72 3.75
C ILE A 259 1.49 5.19 4.66
N GLY A 260 2.06 6.07 5.49
CA GLY A 260 3.02 5.70 6.52
C GLY A 260 4.19 4.85 6.01
N ASN A 261 4.29 3.62 6.53
CA ASN A 261 5.39 2.70 6.22
C ASN A 261 5.06 1.68 5.11
N SER A 262 3.95 1.85 4.38
CA SER A 262 3.59 0.94 3.27
C SER A 262 4.70 0.85 2.23
N GLY A 263 4.92 -0.33 1.69
CA GLY A 263 6.02 -0.58 0.76
C GLY A 263 7.39 -0.74 1.43
N GLY A 264 7.47 -0.62 2.76
CA GLY A 264 8.70 -0.86 3.52
C GLY A 264 9.70 0.29 3.47
N MET A 265 10.99 -0.04 3.56
CA MET A 265 12.09 0.93 3.53
C MET A 265 12.30 1.48 2.12
N ILE A 266 13.06 2.58 2.03
CA ILE A 266 13.35 3.24 0.74
C ILE A 266 13.95 2.29 -0.30
N ASN A 267 14.78 1.36 0.12
CA ASN A 267 15.37 0.35 -0.77
C ASN A 267 14.30 -0.56 -1.40
N ASN A 268 13.26 -0.93 -0.65
CA ASN A 268 12.13 -1.71 -1.18
C ASN A 268 11.30 -0.87 -2.17
N ILE A 269 11.09 0.42 -1.87
CA ILE A 269 10.41 1.35 -2.79
C ILE A 269 11.14 1.43 -4.12
N ILE A 270 12.48 1.49 -4.08
CA ILE A 270 13.33 1.56 -5.27
C ILE A 270 13.31 0.22 -6.03
N SER A 271 13.55 -0.89 -5.34
CA SER A 271 13.62 -2.22 -5.97
C SER A 271 12.28 -2.65 -6.59
N SER A 272 11.19 -2.37 -5.92
CA SER A 272 9.83 -2.63 -6.42
C SER A 272 9.26 -1.53 -7.32
N LYS A 273 10.06 -0.51 -7.64
CA LYS A 273 9.73 0.63 -8.52
C LYS A 273 8.40 1.32 -8.17
N LEU A 274 8.07 1.41 -6.89
CA LEU A 274 6.79 1.97 -6.41
C LEU A 274 6.66 3.49 -6.63
N TYR A 275 7.72 4.15 -7.04
CA TYR A 275 7.73 5.57 -7.40
C TYR A 275 7.08 5.86 -8.78
N ARG A 276 6.70 4.83 -9.53
CA ARG A 276 6.00 4.92 -10.81
C ARG A 276 4.84 3.92 -10.87
N PRO A 277 3.72 4.24 -11.56
CA PRO A 277 2.63 3.30 -11.69
C PRO A 277 3.01 2.11 -12.59
N GLY A 278 2.58 0.91 -12.19
CA GLY A 278 2.48 -0.29 -12.99
C GLY A 278 1.02 -0.62 -13.29
N SER A 279 0.74 -1.86 -13.73
CA SER A 279 -0.63 -2.32 -14.06
C SER A 279 -1.25 -3.23 -13.01
N GLY A 280 -0.46 -3.78 -12.10
CA GLY A 280 -0.93 -4.72 -11.07
C GLY A 280 -1.54 -4.02 -9.85
N ALA A 281 -2.75 -4.40 -9.45
CA ALA A 281 -3.32 -3.95 -8.19
C ALA A 281 -3.55 -5.13 -7.25
N TYR A 282 -3.50 -4.88 -5.94
CA TYR A 282 -3.78 -5.91 -4.95
C TYR A 282 -4.44 -5.36 -3.68
N VAL A 283 -5.19 -6.23 -3.03
CA VAL A 283 -5.67 -6.04 -1.66
C VAL A 283 -5.16 -7.18 -0.81
N SER A 284 -4.50 -6.88 0.30
CA SER A 284 -3.93 -7.86 1.23
C SER A 284 -4.46 -7.62 2.64
N LYS A 285 -4.72 -8.69 3.37
CA LYS A 285 -5.01 -8.56 4.80
C LYS A 285 -3.74 -8.30 5.61
N SER A 286 -2.62 -8.87 5.20
CA SER A 286 -1.34 -8.79 5.90
C SER A 286 -0.46 -7.66 5.34
N GLY A 287 0.06 -6.81 6.23
CA GLY A 287 1.02 -5.76 5.86
C GLY A 287 2.36 -6.32 5.39
N GLY A 288 2.88 -7.39 6.00
CA GLY A 288 4.11 -8.05 5.56
C GLY A 288 3.97 -8.62 4.16
N MET A 289 2.85 -9.33 3.90
CA MET A 289 2.60 -9.88 2.58
C MET A 289 2.37 -8.83 1.49
N SER A 290 1.89 -7.64 1.83
CA SER A 290 1.78 -6.55 0.87
C SER A 290 3.14 -6.12 0.31
N ASN A 291 4.19 -6.15 1.13
CA ASN A 291 5.55 -5.84 0.67
C ASN A 291 6.07 -6.92 -0.30
N GLU A 292 5.80 -8.20 -0.03
CA GLU A 292 6.16 -9.29 -0.93
C GLU A 292 5.39 -9.21 -2.25
N LEU A 293 4.10 -8.85 -2.22
CA LEU A 293 3.31 -8.65 -3.43
C LEU A 293 3.87 -7.51 -4.29
N ASN A 294 4.33 -6.42 -3.69
CA ASN A 294 5.01 -5.34 -4.42
C ASN A 294 6.22 -5.86 -5.20
N ASN A 295 7.05 -6.66 -4.53
CA ASN A 295 8.25 -7.25 -5.13
C ASN A 295 7.88 -8.24 -6.25
N MET A 296 6.93 -9.13 -5.99
CA MET A 296 6.47 -10.13 -6.97
C MET A 296 5.89 -9.47 -8.24
N LEU A 297 5.04 -8.45 -8.08
CA LEU A 297 4.49 -7.71 -9.22
C LEU A 297 5.56 -6.97 -10.02
N GLN A 298 6.62 -6.49 -9.36
CA GLN A 298 7.74 -5.89 -10.06
C GLN A 298 8.60 -6.91 -10.80
N LEU A 299 8.76 -8.13 -10.26
CA LEU A 299 9.57 -9.18 -10.88
C LEU A 299 8.88 -9.85 -12.08
N HIS A 300 7.56 -10.01 -12.01
CA HIS A 300 6.79 -10.80 -12.97
C HIS A 300 5.89 -9.97 -13.89
N ALA A 301 5.70 -8.68 -13.59
CA ALA A 301 4.90 -7.74 -14.37
C ALA A 301 5.64 -6.41 -14.53
N ASP A 302 4.91 -5.36 -14.90
CA ASP A 302 5.45 -4.00 -15.03
C ASP A 302 5.43 -3.20 -13.70
N GLY A 303 4.93 -3.80 -12.62
CA GLY A 303 4.89 -3.23 -11.29
C GLY A 303 3.47 -3.02 -10.74
N VAL A 304 3.41 -2.23 -9.68
CA VAL A 304 2.18 -1.99 -8.91
C VAL A 304 1.49 -0.71 -9.38
N TYR A 305 0.18 -0.77 -9.60
CA TYR A 305 -0.69 0.39 -9.75
C TYR A 305 -1.15 0.89 -8.39
N GLU A 306 -1.78 0.02 -7.60
CA GLU A 306 -2.26 0.32 -6.26
C GLU A 306 -2.26 -0.93 -5.39
N GLY A 307 -1.83 -0.79 -4.14
CA GLY A 307 -1.82 -1.87 -3.16
C GLY A 307 -2.36 -1.39 -1.82
N VAL A 308 -3.30 -2.12 -1.25
CA VAL A 308 -3.89 -1.79 0.05
C VAL A 308 -3.78 -2.98 1.00
N ALA A 309 -3.27 -2.72 2.21
CA ALA A 309 -3.28 -3.66 3.31
C ALA A 309 -4.46 -3.32 4.23
N ILE A 310 -5.55 -4.08 4.16
CA ILE A 310 -6.78 -3.78 4.91
C ILE A 310 -6.67 -4.05 6.41
N GLY A 311 -5.60 -4.71 6.86
CA GLY A 311 -5.32 -4.92 8.27
C GLY A 311 -5.71 -6.29 8.81
N GLY A 312 -4.99 -6.69 9.88
CA GLY A 312 -5.14 -7.98 10.54
C GLY A 312 -6.28 -8.05 11.56
N ASP A 313 -6.95 -6.92 11.84
CA ASP A 313 -8.02 -6.86 12.83
C ASP A 313 -9.19 -7.79 12.47
N ARG A 314 -9.93 -8.22 13.50
CA ARG A 314 -11.14 -9.05 13.34
C ARG A 314 -12.25 -8.30 12.61
N TYR A 315 -12.33 -6.99 12.83
CA TYR A 315 -13.29 -6.09 12.20
C TYR A 315 -12.56 -5.04 11.36
N PRO A 316 -12.11 -5.38 10.14
CA PRO A 316 -11.50 -4.41 9.24
C PRO A 316 -12.54 -3.44 8.70
N GLY A 317 -12.11 -2.21 8.42
CA GLY A 317 -12.98 -1.15 7.90
C GLY A 317 -13.44 -1.42 6.49
N THR A 318 -12.48 -1.61 5.61
CA THR A 318 -12.73 -2.04 4.23
C THR A 318 -12.63 -3.55 4.16
N ARG A 319 -13.54 -4.18 3.45
CA ARG A 319 -13.56 -5.63 3.22
C ARG A 319 -13.18 -5.91 1.77
N PHE A 320 -12.83 -7.17 1.54
CA PHE A 320 -12.67 -7.64 0.16
C PHE A 320 -13.97 -7.53 -0.61
#